data_13e11571bc684139d06a10ce5667b30c
#
_entry.id   13e11571bc684139d06a10ce5667b30c
#
_cell.length_a   1.000
_cell.length_b   1.000
_cell.length_c   1.000
_cell.angle_alpha   90.00
_cell.angle_beta   90.00
_cell.angle_gamma   90.00
#
_symmetry.space_group_name_H-M   'P 1'
#
loop_
_entity.id
_entity.type
_entity.pdbx_description
1 polymer ?
#
loop_
_entity_poly.entity_id
_entity_poly.type
_entity_poly.pdbx_seq_one_letter_code
_entity_poly.pdbx_strand_id
1 'polypeptide(L)'
;MDIRNFIFKNRGVIPVPIVLYLIFSSNPGINFYSFLGFVLILLGESLRINSVRYAGGKTRSVHLKSSGLATNGPYAYVRNPIYIGNTIIWCGAVLLSNTPFLLPTVFFIFLFFSVEYNVIISLEEEYLSKEYGNQYLKYKKNVPKLIPKFSKWDGG
;
A
#
# COMPACT_ATOMS: atom_id res chain seq x y z
N MET A 1 9.14 4.46 23.40
CA MET A 1 8.94 3.49 22.31
C MET A 1 8.34 4.26 21.13
N ASP A 2 8.97 4.28 19.96
CA ASP A 2 8.43 5.00 18.80
C ASP A 2 7.20 4.22 18.27
N ILE A 3 6.03 4.85 18.29
CA ILE A 3 4.75 4.27 17.85
C ILE A 3 4.82 3.81 16.37
N ARG A 4 5.61 4.47 15.56
CA ARG A 4 5.82 4.12 14.15
C ARG A 4 6.44 2.72 14.02
N ASN A 5 7.44 2.41 14.87
CA ASN A 5 8.07 1.08 14.92
C ASN A 5 7.09 -0.01 15.38
N PHE A 6 6.19 0.32 16.31
CA PHE A 6 5.15 -0.62 16.74
C PHE A 6 4.19 -0.93 15.59
N ILE A 7 3.68 0.10 14.90
CA ILE A 7 2.78 -0.06 13.75
C ILE A 7 3.48 -0.85 12.62
N PHE A 8 4.74 -0.50 12.30
CA PHE A 8 5.52 -1.19 11.26
C PHE A 8 5.68 -2.69 11.55
N LYS A 9 6.03 -3.05 12.79
CA LYS A 9 6.22 -4.45 13.19
C LYS A 9 4.91 -5.24 13.17
N ASN A 10 3.81 -4.61 13.53
CA ASN A 10 2.50 -5.25 13.64
C ASN A 10 1.59 -5.04 12.43
N ARG A 11 2.09 -4.46 11.32
CA ARG A 11 1.29 -4.14 10.12
C ARG A 11 0.55 -5.34 9.49
N GLY A 12 0.99 -6.57 9.79
CA GLY A 12 0.30 -7.78 9.34
C GLY A 12 -0.83 -8.22 10.28
N VAL A 13 -0.84 -7.74 11.53
CA VAL A 13 -1.83 -8.10 12.55
C VAL A 13 -2.89 -7.00 12.71
N ILE A 14 -2.50 -5.74 12.53
CA ILE A 14 -3.39 -4.58 12.65
C ILE A 14 -4.67 -4.71 11.81
N PRO A 15 -4.64 -5.24 10.56
CA PRO A 15 -5.85 -5.44 9.77
C PRO A 15 -6.73 -6.63 10.18
N VAL A 16 -6.29 -7.49 11.10
CA VAL A 16 -7.06 -8.71 11.48
C VAL A 16 -8.49 -8.41 11.95
N PRO A 17 -8.76 -7.40 12.80
CA PRO A 17 -10.14 -7.06 13.17
C PRO A 17 -11.01 -6.68 11.96
N ILE A 18 -10.42 -6.01 10.97
CA ILE A 18 -11.11 -5.66 9.71
C ILE A 18 -11.45 -6.91 8.92
N VAL A 19 -10.51 -7.86 8.80
CA VAL A 19 -10.76 -9.16 8.14
C VAL A 19 -11.90 -9.90 8.81
N LEU A 20 -11.89 -9.99 10.14
CA LEU A 20 -12.95 -10.64 10.91
C LEU A 20 -14.29 -9.93 10.67
N TYR A 21 -14.33 -8.61 10.74
CA TYR A 21 -15.54 -7.84 10.44
C TYR A 21 -16.06 -8.18 9.03
N LEU A 22 -15.22 -8.16 8.00
CA LEU A 22 -15.64 -8.47 6.63
C LEU A 22 -16.16 -9.90 6.49
N ILE A 23 -15.53 -10.88 7.15
CA ILE A 23 -15.98 -12.29 7.12
C ILE A 23 -17.37 -12.43 7.77
N PHE A 24 -17.56 -11.87 8.97
CA PHE A 24 -18.80 -12.03 9.71
C PHE A 24 -19.94 -11.13 9.22
N SER A 25 -19.66 -10.01 8.57
CA SER A 25 -20.66 -9.10 8.02
C SER A 25 -20.93 -9.32 6.53
N SER A 26 -20.20 -10.22 5.88
CA SER A 26 -20.36 -10.45 4.44
C SER A 26 -21.76 -10.98 4.11
N ASN A 27 -22.33 -10.42 3.05
CA ASN A 27 -23.57 -10.89 2.44
C ASN A 27 -23.29 -11.20 0.97
N PRO A 28 -22.69 -12.37 0.70
CA PRO A 28 -22.20 -12.69 -0.64
C PRO A 28 -23.34 -12.72 -1.65
N GLY A 29 -23.18 -11.99 -2.73
CA GLY A 29 -24.14 -11.93 -3.83
C GLY A 29 -23.45 -11.36 -5.07
N ILE A 30 -23.90 -11.79 -6.24
CA ILE A 30 -23.37 -11.26 -7.51
C ILE A 30 -24.14 -9.99 -7.85
N ASN A 31 -23.50 -8.86 -7.67
CA ASN A 31 -24.03 -7.55 -8.03
C ASN A 31 -22.93 -6.64 -8.61
N PHE A 32 -23.29 -5.43 -9.01
CA PHE A 32 -22.34 -4.47 -9.56
C PHE A 32 -21.15 -4.17 -8.62
N TYR A 33 -21.40 -4.04 -7.31
CA TYR A 33 -20.34 -3.73 -6.34
C TYR A 33 -19.39 -4.91 -6.14
N SER A 34 -19.90 -6.15 -6.08
CA SER A 34 -19.04 -7.33 -5.97
C SER A 34 -18.20 -7.54 -7.23
N PHE A 35 -18.74 -7.27 -8.43
CA PHE A 35 -17.96 -7.28 -9.66
C PHE A 35 -16.87 -6.21 -9.66
N LEU A 36 -17.22 -4.96 -9.29
CA LEU A 36 -16.24 -3.88 -9.17
C LEU A 36 -15.16 -4.20 -8.14
N GLY A 37 -15.53 -4.76 -7.00
CA GLY A 37 -14.61 -5.22 -5.96
C GLY A 37 -13.60 -6.24 -6.47
N PHE A 38 -14.08 -7.23 -7.22
CA PHE A 38 -13.22 -8.23 -7.85
C PHE A 38 -12.20 -7.59 -8.82
N VAL A 39 -12.67 -6.69 -9.68
CA VAL A 39 -11.79 -5.96 -10.62
C VAL A 39 -10.73 -5.14 -9.87
N LEU A 40 -11.11 -4.43 -8.80
CA LEU A 40 -10.17 -3.66 -7.99
C LEU A 40 -9.12 -4.56 -7.32
N ILE A 41 -9.50 -5.72 -6.81
CA ILE A 41 -8.55 -6.68 -6.24
C ILE A 41 -7.53 -7.12 -7.29
N LEU A 42 -7.96 -7.45 -8.50
CA LEU A 42 -7.05 -7.84 -9.58
C LEU A 42 -6.09 -6.71 -9.97
N LEU A 43 -6.59 -5.48 -10.09
CA LEU A 43 -5.76 -4.31 -10.42
C LEU A 43 -4.76 -4.00 -9.30
N GLY A 44 -5.22 -4.00 -8.05
CA GLY A 44 -4.37 -3.75 -6.89
C GLY A 44 -3.29 -4.82 -6.73
N GLU A 45 -3.63 -6.10 -6.90
CA GLU A 45 -2.67 -7.20 -6.83
C GLU A 45 -1.66 -7.15 -7.99
N SER A 46 -2.10 -6.81 -9.19
CA SER A 46 -1.21 -6.62 -10.35
C SER A 46 -0.19 -5.51 -10.09
N LEU A 47 -0.63 -4.37 -9.54
CA LEU A 47 0.26 -3.27 -9.15
C LEU A 47 1.22 -3.72 -8.04
N ARG A 48 0.72 -4.43 -7.04
CA ARG A 48 1.52 -4.92 -5.91
C ARG A 48 2.59 -5.92 -6.36
N ILE A 49 2.23 -6.93 -7.16
CA ILE A 49 3.18 -7.93 -7.68
C ILE A 49 4.26 -7.26 -8.51
N ASN A 50 3.86 -6.36 -9.42
CA ASN A 50 4.81 -5.63 -10.23
C ASN A 50 5.77 -4.78 -9.37
N SER A 51 5.25 -4.10 -8.36
CA SER A 51 6.05 -3.31 -7.43
C SER A 51 7.04 -4.16 -6.62
N VAL A 52 6.61 -5.33 -6.11
CA VAL A 52 7.48 -6.24 -5.36
C VAL A 52 8.64 -6.77 -6.21
N ARG A 53 8.41 -7.02 -7.50
CA ARG A 53 9.47 -7.42 -8.44
C ARG A 53 10.61 -6.39 -8.50
N TYR A 54 10.26 -5.10 -8.57
CA TYR A 54 11.25 -4.01 -8.62
C TYR A 54 11.88 -3.70 -7.26
N ALA A 55 11.20 -3.99 -6.15
CA ALA A 55 11.73 -3.77 -4.80
C ALA A 55 12.69 -4.88 -4.31
N GLY A 56 12.89 -5.95 -5.07
CA GLY A 56 13.86 -7.00 -4.75
C GLY A 56 13.49 -7.94 -3.60
N GLY A 57 12.22 -8.16 -3.33
CA GLY A 57 11.72 -9.25 -2.49
C GLY A 57 11.85 -9.08 -0.97
N LYS A 58 12.56 -8.07 -0.45
CA LYS A 58 12.71 -7.83 1.01
C LYS A 58 11.57 -7.01 1.64
N THR A 59 10.51 -6.77 0.89
CA THR A 59 9.37 -5.94 1.30
C THR A 59 8.53 -6.52 2.45
N ARG A 60 8.70 -7.79 2.77
CA ARG A 60 7.98 -8.49 3.86
C ARG A 60 8.76 -8.60 5.16
N SER A 61 9.98 -8.06 5.22
CA SER A 61 10.81 -8.13 6.44
C SER A 61 10.17 -7.33 7.58
N VAL A 62 10.22 -7.90 8.79
CA VAL A 62 9.86 -7.22 10.05
C VAL A 62 10.91 -6.15 10.42
N HIS A 63 12.10 -6.26 9.85
CA HIS A 63 13.16 -5.27 9.98
C HIS A 63 13.26 -4.44 8.69
N LEU A 64 13.53 -3.14 8.87
CA LEU A 64 13.84 -2.25 7.75
C LEU A 64 15.12 -2.75 7.05
N LYS A 65 14.96 -3.28 5.85
CA LYS A 65 16.06 -3.75 4.99
C LYS A 65 15.71 -3.43 3.54
N SER A 66 16.69 -3.06 2.76
CA SER A 66 16.54 -2.91 1.31
C SER A 66 17.59 -3.74 0.58
N SER A 67 17.26 -4.20 -0.62
CA SER A 67 18.19 -4.88 -1.53
C SER A 67 18.83 -3.93 -2.54
N GLY A 68 18.55 -2.63 -2.39
CA GLY A 68 18.88 -1.55 -3.30
C GLY A 68 17.76 -0.52 -3.29
N LEU A 69 18.04 0.69 -3.79
CA LEU A 69 17.02 1.72 -3.95
C LEU A 69 16.21 1.43 -5.23
N ALA A 70 14.95 1.03 -5.06
CA ALA A 70 14.03 0.82 -6.18
C ALA A 70 13.55 2.16 -6.73
N THR A 71 13.90 2.47 -7.97
CA THR A 71 13.53 3.72 -8.65
C THR A 71 12.92 3.48 -10.02
N ASN A 72 12.87 2.22 -10.47
CA ASN A 72 12.39 1.80 -11.78
C ASN A 72 10.97 1.19 -11.72
N GLY A 73 10.38 0.94 -12.89
CA GLY A 73 9.03 0.39 -13.00
C GLY A 73 8.01 1.29 -12.32
N PRO A 74 7.09 0.76 -11.49
CA PRO A 74 6.11 1.57 -10.76
C PRO A 74 6.73 2.66 -9.89
N TYR A 75 7.95 2.43 -9.37
CA TYR A 75 8.69 3.39 -8.54
C TYR A 75 9.19 4.62 -9.32
N ALA A 76 9.26 4.56 -10.63
CA ALA A 76 9.57 5.73 -11.44
C ALA A 76 8.41 6.76 -11.50
N TYR A 77 7.21 6.36 -11.13
CA TYR A 77 6.00 7.20 -11.16
C TYR A 77 5.53 7.62 -9.76
N VAL A 78 5.72 6.75 -8.77
CA VAL A 78 5.32 6.98 -7.37
C VAL A 78 6.25 6.21 -6.44
N ARG A 79 6.61 6.82 -5.28
CA ARG A 79 7.58 6.19 -4.37
C ARG A 79 7.06 4.96 -3.64
N ASN A 80 5.75 4.86 -3.43
CA ASN A 80 5.16 3.85 -2.58
C ASN A 80 4.02 3.06 -3.27
N PRO A 81 4.29 2.44 -4.44
CA PRO A 81 3.25 1.79 -5.24
C PRO A 81 2.64 0.55 -4.57
N ILE A 82 3.38 -0.15 -3.70
CA ILE A 82 2.88 -1.30 -2.94
C ILE A 82 1.72 -0.89 -2.03
N TYR A 83 1.82 0.25 -1.34
CA TYR A 83 0.78 0.74 -0.44
C TYR A 83 -0.47 1.20 -1.20
N ILE A 84 -0.31 1.75 -2.39
CA ILE A 84 -1.44 2.04 -3.29
C ILE A 84 -2.15 0.75 -3.69
N GLY A 85 -1.40 -0.26 -4.13
CA GLY A 85 -1.94 -1.57 -4.47
C GLY A 85 -2.71 -2.20 -3.31
N ASN A 86 -2.12 -2.18 -2.10
CA ASN A 86 -2.78 -2.68 -0.90
C ASN A 86 -4.08 -1.93 -0.58
N THR A 87 -4.10 -0.60 -0.68
CA THR A 87 -5.32 0.20 -0.43
C THR A 87 -6.42 -0.17 -1.42
N ILE A 88 -6.08 -0.31 -2.71
CA ILE A 88 -7.02 -0.73 -3.75
C ILE A 88 -7.58 -2.13 -3.45
N ILE A 89 -6.74 -3.08 -3.04
CA ILE A 89 -7.16 -4.44 -2.66
C ILE A 89 -8.15 -4.38 -1.49
N TRP A 90 -7.86 -3.60 -0.45
CA TRP A 90 -8.74 -3.49 0.70
C TRP A 90 -10.10 -2.87 0.36
N CYS A 91 -10.12 -1.79 -0.43
CA CYS A 91 -11.37 -1.22 -0.94
C CYS A 91 -12.15 -2.24 -1.78
N GLY A 92 -11.45 -2.99 -2.64
CA GLY A 92 -12.03 -4.07 -3.43
C GLY A 92 -12.61 -5.20 -2.58
N ALA A 93 -11.92 -5.59 -1.50
CA ALA A 93 -12.40 -6.61 -0.58
C ALA A 93 -13.70 -6.20 0.13
N VAL A 94 -13.82 -4.93 0.54
CA VAL A 94 -15.06 -4.41 1.11
C VAL A 94 -16.19 -4.46 0.10
N LEU A 95 -15.97 -4.02 -1.14
CA LEU A 95 -16.98 -4.07 -2.19
C LEU A 95 -17.40 -5.51 -2.52
N LEU A 96 -16.43 -6.44 -2.53
CA LEU A 96 -16.70 -7.87 -2.78
C LEU A 96 -17.51 -8.51 -1.66
N SER A 97 -17.24 -8.12 -0.40
CA SER A 97 -17.94 -8.66 0.78
C SER A 97 -19.42 -8.25 0.85
N ASN A 98 -19.80 -7.21 0.14
CA ASN A 98 -21.18 -6.69 0.11
C ASN A 98 -21.75 -6.46 1.53
N THR A 99 -20.88 -6.00 2.46
CA THR A 99 -21.21 -5.77 3.87
C THR A 99 -22.29 -4.69 4.04
N PRO A 100 -23.09 -4.71 5.13
CA PRO A 100 -23.96 -3.60 5.51
C PRO A 100 -23.16 -2.27 5.58
N PHE A 101 -23.81 -1.16 5.23
CA PHE A 101 -23.16 0.16 5.17
C PHE A 101 -21.93 0.20 4.24
N LEU A 102 -22.04 -0.39 3.08
CA LEU A 102 -20.94 -0.59 2.12
C LEU A 102 -20.09 0.66 1.90
N LEU A 103 -20.71 1.79 1.50
CA LEU A 103 -19.97 3.03 1.21
C LEU A 103 -19.28 3.64 2.45
N PRO A 104 -19.93 3.76 3.61
CA PRO A 104 -19.25 4.15 4.85
C PRO A 104 -18.08 3.22 5.20
N THR A 105 -18.22 1.92 5.00
CA THR A 105 -17.14 0.95 5.27
C THR A 105 -15.96 1.15 4.31
N VAL A 106 -16.21 1.34 3.00
CA VAL A 106 -15.14 1.67 2.03
C VAL A 106 -14.39 2.94 2.44
N PHE A 107 -15.13 4.00 2.82
CA PHE A 107 -14.53 5.26 3.25
C PHE A 107 -13.68 5.09 4.52
N PHE A 108 -14.20 4.38 5.52
CA PHE A 108 -13.46 4.08 6.75
C PHE A 108 -12.18 3.29 6.46
N ILE A 109 -12.24 2.26 5.65
CA ILE A 109 -11.09 1.42 5.26
C ILE A 109 -10.05 2.24 4.51
N PHE A 110 -10.48 3.07 3.55
CA PHE A 110 -9.60 3.97 2.83
C PHE A 110 -8.87 4.93 3.78
N LEU A 111 -9.60 5.55 4.71
CA LEU A 111 -9.02 6.47 5.70
C LEU A 111 -8.05 5.75 6.63
N PHE A 112 -8.46 4.58 7.16
CA PHE A 112 -7.66 3.77 8.07
C PHE A 112 -6.31 3.40 7.45
N PHE A 113 -6.31 2.81 6.25
CA PHE A 113 -5.07 2.43 5.58
C PHE A 113 -4.26 3.64 5.10
N SER A 114 -4.91 4.75 4.75
CA SER A 114 -4.20 5.98 4.43
C SER A 114 -3.40 6.50 5.63
N VAL A 115 -3.95 6.45 6.83
CA VAL A 115 -3.25 6.83 8.06
C VAL A 115 -2.15 5.84 8.38
N GLU A 116 -2.46 4.54 8.44
CA GLU A 116 -1.49 3.48 8.75
C GLU A 116 -0.29 3.52 7.82
N TYR A 117 -0.54 3.56 6.50
CA TYR A 117 0.53 3.57 5.51
C TYR A 117 1.34 4.87 5.53
N ASN A 118 0.72 6.03 5.82
CA ASN A 118 1.49 7.25 6.00
C ASN A 118 2.49 7.16 7.16
N VAL A 119 2.11 6.51 8.25
CA VAL A 119 2.99 6.27 9.40
C VAL A 119 4.12 5.31 9.02
N ILE A 120 3.81 4.19 8.38
CA ILE A 120 4.80 3.20 7.93
C ILE A 120 5.77 3.81 6.92
N ILE A 121 5.26 4.49 5.89
CA ILE A 121 6.06 5.14 4.86
C ILE A 121 7.00 6.19 5.47
N SER A 122 6.56 6.93 6.49
CA SER A 122 7.43 7.93 7.14
C SER A 122 8.68 7.29 7.75
N LEU A 123 8.52 6.11 8.35
CA LEU A 123 9.62 5.34 8.93
C LEU A 123 10.54 4.75 7.84
N GLU A 124 9.95 4.19 6.78
CA GLU A 124 10.71 3.63 5.65
C GLU A 124 11.50 4.71 4.90
N GLU A 125 10.89 5.89 4.67
CA GLU A 125 11.56 7.02 4.03
C GLU A 125 12.71 7.60 4.89
N GLU A 126 12.56 7.59 6.22
CA GLU A 126 13.64 7.97 7.13
C GLU A 126 14.81 6.98 7.03
N TYR A 127 14.52 5.68 7.04
CA TYR A 127 15.53 4.64 6.85
C TYR A 127 16.24 4.78 5.50
N LEU A 128 15.49 4.91 4.40
CA LEU A 128 16.06 5.06 3.05
C LEU A 128 16.91 6.33 2.92
N SER A 129 16.51 7.41 3.59
CA SER A 129 17.29 8.65 3.60
C SER A 129 18.63 8.49 4.31
N LYS A 130 18.68 7.71 5.39
CA LYS A 130 19.91 7.39 6.12
C LYS A 130 20.81 6.42 5.35
N GLU A 131 20.22 5.42 4.69
CA GLU A 131 20.95 4.37 3.98
C GLU A 131 21.53 4.85 2.65
N TYR A 132 20.75 5.63 1.87
CA TYR A 132 21.12 6.05 0.51
C TYR A 132 21.47 7.54 0.37
N GLY A 133 21.33 8.34 1.42
CA GLY A 133 21.73 9.74 1.45
C GLY A 133 21.21 10.56 0.27
N ASN A 134 22.13 11.23 -0.43
CA ASN A 134 21.81 12.14 -1.54
C ASN A 134 21.09 11.44 -2.71
N GLN A 135 21.33 10.14 -2.94
CA GLN A 135 20.66 9.39 -3.99
C GLN A 135 19.17 9.31 -3.72
N TYR A 136 18.78 8.99 -2.47
CA TYR A 136 17.37 8.96 -2.08
C TYR A 136 16.75 10.37 -2.08
N LEU A 137 17.46 11.39 -1.61
CA LEU A 137 16.95 12.76 -1.58
C LEU A 137 16.65 13.29 -2.99
N LYS A 138 17.50 12.98 -3.98
CA LYS A 138 17.26 13.30 -5.40
C LYS A 138 16.00 12.60 -5.91
N TYR A 139 15.87 11.30 -5.63
CA TYR A 139 14.67 10.52 -5.99
C TYR A 139 13.41 11.11 -5.33
N LYS A 140 13.46 11.39 -4.01
CA LYS A 140 12.35 11.95 -3.22
C LYS A 140 11.85 13.30 -3.76
N LYS A 141 12.75 14.13 -4.28
CA LYS A 141 12.43 15.44 -4.88
C LYS A 141 11.67 15.29 -6.20
N ASN A 142 11.96 14.25 -6.97
CA ASN A 142 11.46 14.09 -8.34
C ASN A 142 10.26 13.14 -8.48
N VAL A 143 10.03 12.26 -7.52
CA VAL A 143 8.94 11.28 -7.56
C VAL A 143 8.01 11.50 -6.36
N PRO A 144 6.69 11.65 -6.56
CA PRO A 144 5.74 11.91 -5.48
C PRO A 144 5.52 10.70 -4.57
N LYS A 145 5.00 10.95 -3.36
CA LYS A 145 4.86 9.93 -2.29
C LYS A 145 3.80 8.86 -2.63
N LEU A 146 2.56 9.28 -2.95
CA LEU A 146 1.39 8.40 -3.11
C LEU A 146 0.56 8.70 -4.37
N ILE A 147 0.59 9.90 -4.91
CA ILE A 147 -0.15 10.25 -6.13
C ILE A 147 0.79 10.09 -7.31
N PRO A 148 0.56 9.11 -8.21
CA PRO A 148 1.44 8.87 -9.34
C PRO A 148 1.54 10.08 -10.27
N LYS A 149 2.73 10.39 -10.75
CA LYS A 149 2.92 11.36 -11.85
C LYS A 149 2.83 10.66 -13.19
N PHE A 150 2.46 11.41 -14.24
CA PHE A 150 2.33 10.86 -15.59
C PHE A 150 3.67 10.64 -16.30
N SER A 151 4.72 11.39 -15.93
CA SER A 151 6.03 11.25 -16.54
C SER A 151 6.92 10.31 -15.73
N LYS A 152 7.60 9.40 -16.43
CA LYS A 152 8.60 8.53 -15.82
C LYS A 152 9.80 9.35 -15.32
N TRP A 153 10.36 8.98 -14.18
CA TRP A 153 11.65 9.48 -13.72
C TRP A 153 12.76 8.55 -14.20
N ASP A 154 13.72 9.06 -14.93
CA ASP A 154 14.79 8.27 -15.56
C ASP A 154 16.13 8.30 -14.80
N GLY A 155 16.09 8.66 -13.53
CA GLY A 155 17.25 8.53 -12.63
C GLY A 155 18.33 9.61 -12.79
N GLY A 156 18.04 10.68 -13.52
CA GLY A 156 18.93 11.77 -13.90
C GLY A 156 20.02 12.20 -12.93
#